data_75545466f471e8732962efdd03cd0f1f
#
_entry.id   75545466f471e8732962efdd03cd0f1f
#
_cell.length_a   1.000
_cell.length_b   1.000
_cell.length_c   1.000
_cell.angle_alpha   90.00
_cell.angle_beta   90.00
_cell.angle_gamma   90.00
#
_symmetry.space_group_name_H-M   'P 1'
#
loop_
_entity.id
_entity.type
_entity.pdbx_description
1 polymer ?
#
loop_
_entity_poly.entity_id
_entity_poly.type
_entity_poly.pdbx_seq_one_letter_code
_entity_poly.pdbx_strand_id
1 'polypeptide(L)'
;MISSAQQDVIIDVLSKHKPRMVGIFGSYARGENDEDSDLDILVDFEESLDLLELIGLEQELTENLGIKVDLITVHSLSPQLKHYVEKDLIPIAT
;
A
#
# COMPACT_ATOMS: atom_id res chain seq x y z
N MET A 1 7.75 -8.84 7.25
CA MET A 1 6.48 -8.24 7.73
C MET A 1 6.73 -6.87 8.33
N ILE A 2 5.82 -5.95 8.14
CA ILE A 2 5.97 -4.61 8.73
C ILE A 2 5.55 -4.62 10.20
N SER A 3 6.11 -3.69 10.98
CA SER A 3 5.81 -3.55 12.40
C SER A 3 4.47 -2.83 12.62
N SER A 4 3.95 -2.90 13.85
CA SER A 4 2.75 -2.14 14.22
C SER A 4 2.96 -0.64 14.03
N ALA A 5 4.14 -0.13 14.36
CA ALA A 5 4.45 1.29 14.18
C ALA A 5 4.42 1.69 12.71
N GLN A 6 4.94 0.84 11.82
CA GLN A 6 4.89 1.08 10.38
C GLN A 6 3.46 1.03 9.86
N GLN A 7 2.65 0.09 10.35
CA GLN A 7 1.24 0.01 9.99
C GLN A 7 0.50 1.29 10.39
N ASP A 8 0.77 1.80 11.58
CA ASP A 8 0.14 3.04 12.06
C ASP A 8 0.48 4.23 11.18
N VAL A 9 1.72 4.32 10.72
CA VAL A 9 2.15 5.38 9.79
C VAL A 9 1.37 5.29 8.48
N ILE A 10 1.24 4.08 7.93
CA ILE A 10 0.51 3.86 6.67
C ILE A 10 -0.95 4.30 6.82
N ILE A 11 -1.59 3.84 7.88
CA ILE A 11 -3.00 4.16 8.15
C ILE A 11 -3.18 5.67 8.34
N ASP A 12 -2.30 6.31 9.10
CA ASP A 12 -2.37 7.74 9.36
C ASP A 12 -2.25 8.56 8.07
N VAL A 13 -1.26 8.27 7.25
CA VAL A 13 -1.04 8.98 5.98
C VAL A 13 -2.23 8.82 5.05
N LEU A 14 -2.74 7.60 4.90
CA LEU A 14 -3.82 7.31 3.96
C LEU A 14 -5.19 7.76 4.48
N SER A 15 -5.34 7.97 5.79
CA SER A 15 -6.63 8.35 6.38
C SER A 15 -7.16 9.68 5.87
N LYS A 16 -6.30 10.52 5.30
CA LYS A 16 -6.69 11.81 4.70
C LYS A 16 -7.72 11.66 3.58
N HIS A 17 -7.74 10.51 2.92
CA HIS A 17 -8.59 10.26 1.76
C HIS A 17 -9.61 9.14 1.99
N LYS A 18 -9.86 8.80 3.24
CA LYS A 18 -10.90 7.84 3.66
C LYS A 18 -10.83 6.51 2.92
N PRO A 19 -9.78 5.72 3.17
CA PRO A 19 -9.66 4.40 2.52
C PRO A 19 -10.70 3.44 3.08
N ARG A 20 -11.31 2.64 2.20
CA ARG A 20 -12.20 1.53 2.60
C ARG A 20 -11.40 0.30 3.00
N MET A 21 -10.23 0.13 2.40
CA MET A 21 -9.38 -1.01 2.66
C MET A 21 -7.93 -0.61 2.38
N VAL A 22 -7.03 -1.07 3.25
CA VAL A 22 -5.59 -0.95 3.05
C VAL A 22 -4.97 -2.30 3.33
N GLY A 23 -4.12 -2.76 2.44
CA GLY A 23 -3.43 -4.03 2.63
C GLY A 23 -2.03 -3.99 2.05
N ILE A 24 -1.21 -4.95 2.45
CA ILE A 24 0.11 -5.16 1.87
C ILE A 24 0.12 -6.45 1.07
N PHE A 25 0.92 -6.45 0.01
CA PHE A 25 1.13 -7.64 -0.81
C PHE A 25 2.59 -7.70 -1.25
N GLY A 26 2.93 -8.67 -2.07
CA GLY A 26 4.28 -8.82 -2.57
C GLY A 26 5.27 -9.36 -1.54
N SER A 27 6.55 -9.03 -1.67
CA SER A 27 7.61 -9.63 -0.88
C SER A 27 7.46 -9.40 0.62
N TYR A 28 7.04 -8.22 1.04
CA TYR A 28 6.82 -7.94 2.46
C TYR A 28 5.70 -8.79 3.04
N ALA A 29 4.64 -9.01 2.29
CA ALA A 29 3.53 -9.84 2.74
C ALA A 29 3.93 -11.33 2.87
N ARG A 30 4.80 -11.79 1.97
CA ARG A 30 5.29 -13.17 1.98
C ARG A 30 6.42 -13.41 2.97
N GLY A 31 6.96 -12.34 3.59
CA GLY A 31 8.13 -12.46 4.47
C GLY A 31 9.44 -12.73 3.71
N GLU A 32 9.48 -12.37 2.44
CA GLU A 32 10.64 -12.58 1.55
C GLU A 32 11.39 -11.29 1.24
N ASN A 33 11.06 -10.20 1.92
CA ASN A 33 11.67 -8.90 1.66
C ASN A 33 13.13 -8.86 2.12
N ASP A 34 13.92 -8.09 1.37
CA ASP A 34 15.30 -7.75 1.71
C ASP A 34 15.47 -6.23 1.71
N GLU A 35 16.73 -5.76 1.80
CA GLU A 35 17.03 -4.33 1.87
C GLU A 35 16.62 -3.56 0.62
N ASP A 36 16.56 -4.23 -0.52
CA ASP A 36 16.22 -3.61 -1.81
C ASP A 36 14.75 -3.78 -2.19
N SER A 37 13.97 -4.47 -1.37
CA SER A 37 12.56 -4.71 -1.65
C SER A 37 11.73 -3.44 -1.49
N ASP A 38 10.79 -3.22 -2.42
CA ASP A 38 9.79 -2.17 -2.29
C ASP A 38 8.63 -2.67 -1.44
N LEU A 39 8.02 -1.78 -0.69
CA LEU A 39 6.81 -2.10 0.08
C LEU A 39 5.59 -1.86 -0.81
N ASP A 40 4.90 -2.94 -1.16
CA ASP A 40 3.72 -2.88 -2.03
C ASP A 40 2.46 -2.73 -1.19
N ILE A 41 1.75 -1.62 -1.40
CA ILE A 41 0.52 -1.31 -0.66
C ILE A 41 -0.64 -1.22 -1.64
N LEU A 42 -1.70 -1.96 -1.35
CA LEU A 42 -2.97 -1.87 -2.09
C LEU A 42 -3.96 -1.08 -1.26
N VAL A 43 -4.60 -0.11 -1.87
CA VAL A 43 -5.58 0.73 -1.19
C VAL A 43 -6.85 0.87 -2.03
N ASP A 44 -8.00 0.85 -1.37
CA ASP A 44 -9.29 1.16 -1.98
C ASP A 44 -9.83 2.41 -1.33
N PHE A 45 -9.83 3.52 -2.07
CA PHE A 45 -10.37 4.79 -1.59
C PHE A 45 -11.84 4.93 -2.01
N GLU A 46 -12.64 5.55 -1.16
CA GLU A 46 -14.03 5.89 -1.53
C GLU A 46 -14.07 6.85 -2.71
N GLU A 47 -13.13 7.79 -2.75
CA GLU A 47 -13.02 8.77 -3.82
C GLU A 47 -11.90 8.40 -4.76
N SER A 48 -12.08 8.72 -6.04
CA SER A 48 -11.00 8.59 -7.01
C SER A 48 -9.99 9.70 -6.79
N LEU A 49 -8.74 9.33 -6.62
CA LEU A 49 -7.64 10.28 -6.52
C LEU A 49 -6.99 10.44 -7.89
N ASP A 50 -6.53 11.64 -8.19
CA ASP A 50 -5.76 11.83 -9.40
C ASP A 50 -4.32 11.32 -9.22
N LEU A 51 -3.58 11.25 -10.31
CA LEU A 51 -2.24 10.70 -10.30
C LEU A 51 -1.29 11.51 -9.41
N LEU A 52 -1.42 12.82 -9.39
CA LEU A 52 -0.55 13.68 -8.56
C LEU A 52 -0.80 13.45 -7.08
N GLU A 53 -2.05 13.27 -6.69
CA GLU A 53 -2.40 12.96 -5.31
C GLU A 53 -1.82 11.61 -4.88
N LEU A 54 -1.92 10.60 -5.75
CA LEU A 54 -1.37 9.27 -5.47
C LEU A 54 0.15 9.32 -5.34
N ILE A 55 0.83 10.03 -6.23
CA ILE A 55 2.29 10.19 -6.18
C ILE A 55 2.69 10.91 -4.89
N GLY A 56 1.95 11.93 -4.49
CA GLY A 56 2.21 12.66 -3.25
C GLY A 56 2.11 11.76 -2.01
N LEU A 57 1.08 10.92 -1.95
CA LEU A 57 0.91 9.97 -0.86
C LEU A 57 2.02 8.92 -0.83
N GLU A 58 2.40 8.42 -2.00
CA GLU A 58 3.47 7.45 -2.13
C GLU A 58 4.80 8.02 -1.64
N GLN A 59 5.10 9.26 -2.00
CA GLN A 59 6.30 9.94 -1.53
C GLN A 59 6.28 10.18 -0.03
N GLU A 60 5.14 10.59 0.51
CA GLU A 60 4.99 10.81 1.94
C GLU A 60 5.20 9.51 2.73
N LEU A 61 4.65 8.41 2.25
CA LEU A 61 4.86 7.09 2.86
C LEU A 61 6.32 6.69 2.81
N THR A 62 6.96 6.86 1.65
CA THR A 62 8.37 6.53 1.48
C THR A 62 9.24 7.32 2.45
N GLU A 63 9.00 8.61 2.59
CA GLU A 63 9.76 9.47 3.48
C GLU A 63 9.56 9.09 4.95
N ASN A 64 8.32 8.81 5.35
CA ASN A 64 8.01 8.50 6.74
C ASN A 64 8.44 7.10 7.15
N LEU A 65 8.45 6.16 6.22
CA LEU A 65 8.83 4.77 6.52
C LEU A 65 10.30 4.48 6.27
N GLY A 66 10.96 5.28 5.44
CA GLY A 66 12.35 5.01 5.05
C GLY A 66 12.50 3.80 4.13
N ILE A 67 11.41 3.37 3.52
CA ILE A 67 11.35 2.25 2.59
C ILE A 67 10.64 2.73 1.35
N LYS A 68 11.15 2.38 0.17
CA LYS A 68 10.48 2.76 -1.07
C LYS A 68 9.11 2.08 -1.13
N VAL A 69 8.05 2.86 -1.32
CA VAL A 69 6.68 2.39 -1.33
C VAL A 69 6.12 2.43 -2.74
N ASP A 70 5.46 1.35 -3.14
CA ASP A 70 4.64 1.26 -4.34
C ASP A 70 3.18 1.28 -3.90
N LEU A 71 2.49 2.37 -4.18
CA LEU A 71 1.08 2.54 -3.78
C LEU A 71 0.19 2.29 -4.99
N ILE A 72 -0.64 1.25 -4.89
CA ILE A 72 -1.50 0.82 -5.98
C ILE A 72 -2.95 0.86 -5.51
N THR A 73 -3.83 1.45 -6.33
CA THR A 73 -5.26 1.45 -6.04
C THR A 73 -5.93 0.24 -6.66
N VAL A 74 -7.01 -0.21 -6.04
CA VAL A 74 -7.80 -1.35 -6.56
C VAL A 74 -8.26 -1.09 -8.00
N HIS A 75 -8.62 0.15 -8.31
CA HIS A 75 -9.11 0.51 -9.65
C HIS A 75 -8.04 0.45 -10.74
N SER A 76 -6.78 0.53 -10.37
CA SER A 76 -5.68 0.48 -11.35
C SER A 76 -5.19 -0.94 -11.64
N LEU A 77 -5.69 -1.93 -10.91
CA LEU A 77 -5.30 -3.32 -11.13
C LEU A 77 -5.99 -3.91 -12.35
N SER A 78 -5.19 -4.52 -13.23
CA SER A 78 -5.75 -5.35 -14.29
C SER A 78 -6.31 -6.64 -13.69
N PRO A 79 -7.29 -7.30 -14.34
CA PRO A 79 -7.83 -8.57 -13.83
C PRO A 79 -6.75 -9.64 -13.60
N GLN A 80 -5.72 -9.65 -14.43
CA GLN A 80 -4.62 -10.60 -14.32
C GLN A 80 -3.77 -10.35 -13.08
N LEU A 81 -3.42 -9.09 -12.82
CA LEU A 81 -2.64 -8.71 -11.65
C LEU A 81 -3.45 -8.83 -10.37
N LYS A 82 -4.73 -8.56 -10.43
CA LYS A 82 -5.62 -8.66 -9.28
C LYS A 82 -5.55 -10.03 -8.62
N HIS A 83 -5.51 -11.09 -9.43
CA HIS A 83 -5.44 -12.45 -8.93
C HIS A 83 -4.16 -12.70 -8.11
N TYR A 84 -3.02 -12.21 -8.60
CA TYR A 84 -1.74 -12.35 -7.89
C TYR A 84 -1.71 -11.52 -6.62
N VAL A 85 -2.23 -10.31 -6.67
CA VAL A 85 -2.25 -9.41 -5.51
C VAL A 85 -3.13 -9.98 -4.41
N GLU A 86 -4.32 -10.46 -4.73
CA GLU A 86 -5.25 -11.02 -3.75
C GLU A 86 -4.68 -12.24 -3.04
N LYS A 87 -3.87 -13.03 -3.73
CA LYS A 87 -3.25 -14.22 -3.16
C LYS A 87 -2.34 -13.89 -1.98
N ASP A 88 -1.59 -12.79 -2.09
CA ASP A 88 -0.61 -12.39 -1.07
C ASP A 88 -1.16 -11.34 -0.10
N LEU A 89 -2.34 -10.80 -0.36
CA LEU A 89 -2.85 -9.62 0.35
C LEU A 89 -3.06 -9.89 1.84
N ILE A 90 -2.46 -9.02 2.65
CA ILE A 90 -2.68 -9.00 4.10
C ILE A 90 -3.33 -7.66 4.44
N PRO A 91 -4.64 -7.64 4.77
CA PRO A 91 -5.29 -6.40 5.16
C PRO A 91 -4.72 -5.86 6.47
N ILE A 92 -4.50 -4.55 6.53
CA ILE A 92 -4.07 -3.87 7.75
C ILE A 92 -5.12 -2.88 8.26
N ALA A 93 -6.08 -2.52 7.40
CA ALA A 93 -7.22 -1.69 7.77
C ALA A 93 -8.37 -1.97 6.82
N THR A 94 -9.60 -1.99 7.35
CA THR A 94 -10.82 -2.16 6.57
C THR A 94 -11.89 -1.18 7.03
#